data_ed6f4aaf62ec6a4ec0a5378be9efc9f6
#
_entry.id   ed6f4aaf62ec6a4ec0a5378be9efc9f6
#
_cell.length_a   1.000
_cell.length_b   1.000
_cell.length_c   1.000
_cell.angle_alpha   90.00
_cell.angle_beta   90.00
_cell.angle_gamma   90.00
#
_symmetry.space_group_name_H-M   'P 1'
#
loop_
_entity.id
_entity.type
_entity.pdbx_description
1 polymer ?
#
loop_
_entity_poly.entity_id
_entity_poly.type
_entity_poly.pdbx_seq_one_letter_code
_entity_poly.pdbx_strand_id
1 'polypeptide(L)'
;MMMDRLPVVVLDACVLFPAGLRSLLMWLAANDVTRAKWSEPIHEEWIRSVLAKRSDLTRPQLERVRMLMDRHAGDCLVTGFERHVPRLDLPDPDDAHVLAAAIECGADAIVT
;
A
#
# COMPACT_ATOMS: atom_id res chain seq x y z
N MET A 1 22.53 10.03 18.03
CA MET A 1 21.76 10.32 17.41
C MET A 1 20.74 9.84 17.38
N MET A 2 20.06 9.86 17.01
CA MET A 2 19.05 9.21 17.06
C MET A 2 18.31 9.12 15.90
N MET A 3 17.54 8.16 15.68
CA MET A 3 16.66 8.09 14.59
C MET A 3 15.63 9.13 14.71
N ASP A 4 15.64 10.02 13.78
CA ASP A 4 14.77 11.18 13.87
C ASP A 4 13.42 10.97 13.23
N ARG A 5 13.27 9.96 12.39
CA ARG A 5 12.00 9.69 11.74
C ARG A 5 11.81 8.19 11.52
N LEU A 6 10.54 7.81 11.38
CA LEU A 6 10.21 6.43 11.09
C LEU A 6 10.46 6.12 9.61
N PRO A 7 10.81 4.88 9.28
CA PRO A 7 10.95 4.50 7.87
C PRO A 7 9.61 4.62 7.15
N VAL A 8 9.65 5.23 5.96
CA VAL A 8 8.50 5.35 5.08
C VAL A 8 8.52 4.17 4.13
N VAL A 9 7.49 3.35 4.14
CA VAL A 9 7.43 2.15 3.33
C VAL A 9 6.16 2.12 2.50
N VAL A 10 6.29 1.80 1.22
CA VAL A 10 5.14 1.56 0.35
C VAL A 10 4.82 0.07 0.41
N LEU A 11 3.58 -0.25 0.73
CA LEU A 11 3.13 -1.64 0.82
C LEU A 11 2.43 -2.01 -0.48
N ASP A 12 3.00 -2.98 -1.18
CA ASP A 12 2.43 -3.45 -2.45
C ASP A 12 1.22 -4.35 -2.19
N ALA A 13 0.40 -4.51 -3.21
CA ALA A 13 -0.84 -5.30 -3.11
C ALA A 13 -0.58 -6.74 -2.68
N CYS A 14 0.53 -7.34 -3.10
CA CYS A 14 0.83 -8.74 -2.78
C CYS A 14 1.05 -8.96 -1.28
N VAL A 15 1.48 -7.94 -0.51
CA VAL A 15 1.64 -8.07 0.94
C VAL A 15 0.38 -7.67 1.68
N LEU A 16 -0.52 -6.94 1.03
CA LEU A 16 -1.81 -6.56 1.61
C LEU A 16 -2.90 -7.59 1.34
N PHE A 17 -2.68 -8.48 0.35
CA PHE A 17 -3.62 -9.53 0.02
C PHE A 17 -3.85 -10.51 1.18
N PRO A 18 -2.81 -11.09 1.83
CA PRO A 18 -3.04 -12.01 2.95
C PRO A 18 -3.52 -11.25 4.17
N ALA A 19 -4.67 -11.65 4.73
CA ALA A 19 -5.28 -10.93 5.84
C ALA A 19 -4.38 -10.86 7.07
N GLY A 20 -3.69 -11.94 7.40
CA GLY A 20 -2.79 -11.96 8.55
C GLY A 20 -1.61 -11.01 8.40
N LEU A 21 -1.00 -11.00 7.22
CA LEU A 21 0.11 -10.08 6.94
C LEU A 21 -0.36 -8.63 6.91
N ARG A 22 -1.53 -8.38 6.30
CA ARG A 22 -2.13 -7.05 6.28
C ARG A 22 -2.35 -6.54 7.71
N SER A 23 -2.87 -7.38 8.59
CA SER A 23 -3.10 -7.02 9.98
C SER A 23 -1.79 -6.70 10.71
N LEU A 24 -0.75 -7.48 10.48
CA LEU A 24 0.55 -7.22 11.07
C LEU A 24 1.13 -5.89 10.59
N LEU A 25 1.07 -5.64 9.28
CA LEU A 25 1.59 -4.40 8.72
C LEU A 25 0.83 -3.18 9.24
N MET A 26 -0.48 -3.30 9.39
CA MET A 26 -1.30 -2.24 9.98
C MET A 26 -0.95 -2.02 11.46
N TRP A 27 -0.69 -3.09 12.18
CA TRP A 27 -0.29 -2.99 13.59
C TRP A 27 1.04 -2.23 13.72
N LEU A 28 2.01 -2.54 12.85
CA LEU A 28 3.29 -1.84 12.85
C LEU A 28 3.12 -0.35 12.58
N ALA A 29 2.25 -0.01 11.63
CA ALA A 29 1.98 1.39 11.32
C ALA A 29 1.27 2.10 12.47
N ALA A 30 0.30 1.43 13.09
CA ALA A 30 -0.46 2.01 14.19
C ALA A 30 0.37 2.20 15.46
N ASN A 31 1.45 1.42 15.59
CA ASN A 31 2.33 1.50 16.75
C ASN A 31 3.65 2.23 16.46
N ASP A 32 3.64 3.05 15.41
CA ASP A 32 4.75 3.94 15.07
C ASP A 32 6.07 3.20 14.84
N VAL A 33 6.00 2.01 14.24
CA VAL A 33 7.21 1.29 13.80
C VAL A 33 7.55 1.70 12.36
N THR A 34 6.54 1.93 11.54
CA THR A 34 6.71 2.37 10.16
C THR A 34 5.69 3.45 9.83
N ARG A 35 5.99 4.24 8.79
CA ARG A 35 5.00 5.08 8.14
C ARG A 35 4.58 4.37 6.86
N ALA A 36 3.47 3.66 6.94
CA ALA A 36 2.97 2.86 5.82
C ALA A 36 2.26 3.74 4.80
N LYS A 37 2.53 3.50 3.52
CA LYS A 37 1.95 4.22 2.40
C LYS A 37 1.42 3.24 1.37
N TRP A 38 0.36 3.63 0.72
CA TRP A 38 -0.21 2.90 -0.42
C TRP A 38 -0.95 3.89 -1.29
N SER A 39 -1.52 3.41 -2.39
CA SER A 39 -2.25 4.25 -3.34
C SER A 39 -3.59 3.59 -3.66
N GLU A 40 -4.45 4.32 -4.39
CA GLU A 40 -5.72 3.78 -4.85
C GLU A 40 -5.53 2.53 -5.73
N PRO A 41 -4.61 2.52 -6.72
CA PRO A 41 -4.39 1.30 -7.51
C PRO A 41 -3.92 0.11 -6.66
N ILE A 42 -3.12 0.34 -5.63
CA ILE A 42 -2.68 -0.73 -4.72
C ILE A 42 -3.89 -1.32 -4.00
N HIS A 43 -4.78 -0.48 -3.47
CA HIS A 43 -6.02 -0.94 -2.85
C HIS A 43 -6.85 -1.76 -3.82
N GLU A 44 -7.04 -1.25 -5.04
CA GLU A 44 -7.86 -1.93 -6.03
C GLU A 44 -7.29 -3.30 -6.38
N GLU A 45 -5.97 -3.41 -6.47
CA GLU A 45 -5.32 -4.69 -6.78
C GLU A 45 -5.51 -5.73 -5.69
N TRP A 46 -5.27 -5.38 -4.41
CA TRP A 46 -5.42 -6.39 -3.37
C TRP A 46 -6.89 -6.76 -3.16
N ILE A 47 -7.82 -5.81 -3.32
CA ILE A 47 -9.24 -6.10 -3.19
C ILE A 47 -9.69 -7.06 -4.30
N ARG A 48 -9.28 -6.78 -5.53
CA ARG A 48 -9.61 -7.64 -6.68
C ARG A 48 -9.05 -9.04 -6.50
N SER A 49 -7.83 -9.14 -5.99
CA SER A 49 -7.20 -10.44 -5.74
C SER A 49 -7.94 -11.25 -4.66
N VAL A 50 -8.36 -10.60 -3.59
CA VAL A 50 -9.13 -11.26 -2.54
C VAL A 50 -10.48 -11.75 -3.09
N LEU A 51 -11.18 -10.90 -3.84
CA LEU A 51 -12.48 -11.26 -4.41
C LEU A 51 -12.36 -12.45 -5.37
N ALA A 52 -11.24 -12.55 -6.08
CA ALA A 52 -11.01 -13.67 -6.99
C ALA A 52 -10.78 -14.99 -6.24
N LYS A 53 -10.26 -14.94 -5.01
CA LYS A 53 -9.91 -16.13 -4.22
C LYS A 53 -10.94 -16.48 -3.16
N ARG A 54 -11.75 -15.54 -2.72
CA ARG A 54 -12.67 -15.73 -1.60
C ARG A 54 -14.10 -15.41 -2.05
N SER A 55 -14.84 -16.43 -2.41
CA SER A 55 -16.24 -16.25 -2.86
C SER A 55 -17.18 -15.90 -1.72
N ASP A 56 -16.73 -16.08 -0.48
CA ASP A 56 -17.53 -15.75 0.71
C ASP A 56 -17.41 -14.28 1.11
N LEU A 57 -16.55 -13.51 0.46
CA LEU A 57 -16.37 -12.09 0.75
C LEU A 57 -16.95 -11.23 -0.37
N THR A 58 -17.43 -10.05 -0.01
CA THR A 58 -18.04 -9.12 -0.95
C THR A 58 -17.21 -7.84 -1.05
N ARG A 59 -17.38 -7.11 -2.15
CA ARG A 59 -16.68 -5.83 -2.31
C ARG A 59 -17.02 -4.84 -1.20
N PRO A 60 -18.29 -4.66 -0.76
CA PRO A 60 -18.55 -3.74 0.35
C PRO A 60 -17.79 -4.08 1.62
N GLN A 61 -17.59 -5.36 1.91
CA GLN A 61 -16.82 -5.76 3.09
C GLN A 61 -15.36 -5.33 2.95
N LEU A 62 -14.77 -5.49 1.78
CA LEU A 62 -13.37 -5.14 1.53
C LEU A 62 -13.18 -3.63 1.42
N GLU A 63 -14.16 -2.91 0.88
CA GLU A 63 -14.11 -1.45 0.87
C GLU A 63 -14.14 -0.90 2.30
N ARG A 64 -14.83 -1.57 3.19
CA ARG A 64 -14.83 -1.19 4.60
C ARG A 64 -13.45 -1.38 5.22
N VAL A 65 -12.79 -2.49 4.90
CA VAL A 65 -11.42 -2.75 5.37
C VAL A 65 -10.48 -1.64 4.86
N ARG A 66 -10.59 -1.30 3.58
CA ARG A 66 -9.81 -0.24 2.96
C ARG A 66 -9.99 1.09 3.70
N MET A 67 -11.24 1.45 3.98
CA MET A 67 -11.55 2.69 4.68
C MET A 67 -10.92 2.71 6.08
N LEU A 68 -10.96 1.57 6.77
CA LEU A 68 -10.37 1.46 8.10
C LEU A 68 -8.84 1.57 8.04
N MET A 69 -8.21 0.98 7.03
CA MET A 69 -6.77 1.11 6.81
C MET A 69 -6.39 2.58 6.65
N ASP A 70 -7.09 3.29 5.76
CA ASP A 70 -6.81 4.70 5.50
C ASP A 70 -7.02 5.56 6.74
N ARG A 71 -7.97 5.19 7.57
CA ARG A 71 -8.27 5.94 8.79
C ARG A 71 -7.21 5.73 9.87
N HIS A 72 -6.70 4.50 9.99
CA HIS A 72 -5.78 4.14 11.07
C HIS A 72 -4.32 4.44 10.78
N ALA A 73 -3.95 4.58 9.51
CA ALA A 73 -2.59 4.96 9.12
C ALA A 73 -2.62 6.39 8.59
N GLY A 74 -2.20 7.34 9.41
CA GLY A 74 -2.23 8.75 9.03
C GLY A 74 -1.33 9.02 7.82
N ASP A 75 -1.83 9.86 6.91
CA ASP A 75 -1.07 10.29 5.73
C ASP A 75 -0.57 9.12 4.88
N CYS A 76 -1.37 8.09 4.78
CA CYS A 76 -0.97 6.84 4.13
C CYS A 76 -1.23 6.83 2.62
N LEU A 77 -2.16 7.65 2.13
CA LEU A 77 -2.59 7.59 0.75
C LEU A 77 -1.73 8.48 -0.13
N VAL A 78 -0.99 7.86 -1.05
CA VAL A 78 -0.12 8.60 -1.98
C VAL A 78 -0.93 9.00 -3.21
N THR A 79 -0.89 10.28 -3.54
CA THR A 79 -1.53 10.84 -4.74
C THR A 79 -0.49 11.62 -5.55
N GLY A 80 -0.82 11.91 -6.81
CA GLY A 80 0.08 12.69 -7.65
C GLY A 80 1.28 11.91 -8.18
N PHE A 81 1.28 10.59 -8.03
CA PHE A 81 2.39 9.76 -8.47
C PHE A 81 2.40 9.52 -9.98
N GLU A 82 1.28 9.78 -10.66
CA GLU A 82 1.10 9.43 -12.07
C GLU A 82 2.12 10.11 -12.97
N ARG A 83 2.60 11.27 -12.58
CA ARG A 83 3.58 12.02 -13.38
C ARG A 83 4.92 11.29 -13.54
N HIS A 84 5.21 10.34 -12.65
CA HIS A 84 6.45 9.57 -12.69
C HIS A 84 6.37 8.37 -13.63
N VAL A 85 5.15 7.88 -13.89
CA VAL A 85 4.95 6.64 -14.64
C VAL A 85 5.60 6.66 -16.04
N PRO A 86 5.46 7.73 -16.85
CA PRO A 86 6.02 7.73 -18.20
C PRO A 86 7.56 7.64 -18.25
N ARG A 87 8.23 7.91 -17.13
CA ARG A 87 9.70 7.88 -17.06
C ARG A 87 10.23 6.52 -16.63
N LEU A 88 9.32 5.60 -16.26
CA LEU A 88 9.70 4.29 -15.74
C LEU A 88 9.60 3.26 -16.84
N ASP A 89 10.71 2.56 -17.09
CA ASP A 89 10.78 1.51 -18.09
C ASP A 89 11.05 0.21 -17.34
N LEU A 90 9.97 -0.49 -16.99
CA LEU A 90 10.03 -1.70 -16.20
C LEU A 90 9.65 -2.91 -17.04
N PRO A 91 10.21 -4.11 -16.73
CA PRO A 91 9.83 -5.33 -17.42
C PRO A 91 8.33 -5.60 -17.38
N ASP A 92 7.69 -5.30 -16.23
CA ASP A 92 6.24 -5.39 -16.09
C ASP A 92 5.69 -3.98 -15.90
N PRO A 93 4.96 -3.44 -16.91
CA PRO A 93 4.39 -2.09 -16.77
C PRO A 93 3.41 -1.95 -15.61
N ASP A 94 2.81 -3.06 -15.15
CA ASP A 94 1.87 -3.02 -14.03
C ASP A 94 2.55 -2.67 -12.72
N ASP A 95 3.88 -2.83 -12.61
CA ASP A 95 4.63 -2.45 -11.42
C ASP A 95 4.94 -0.95 -11.36
N ALA A 96 4.74 -0.24 -12.46
CA ALA A 96 5.14 1.17 -12.54
C ALA A 96 4.45 2.04 -11.52
N HIS A 97 3.17 1.80 -11.22
CA HIS A 97 2.44 2.64 -10.29
C HIS A 97 2.97 2.51 -8.86
N VAL A 98 3.48 1.34 -8.48
CA VAL A 98 4.03 1.11 -7.14
C VAL A 98 5.34 1.88 -6.98
N LEU A 99 6.23 1.77 -7.96
CA LEU A 99 7.49 2.51 -7.94
C LEU A 99 7.25 4.01 -8.03
N ALA A 100 6.28 4.43 -8.85
CA ALA A 100 5.92 5.85 -8.95
C ALA A 100 5.42 6.39 -7.62
N ALA A 101 4.60 5.63 -6.90
CA ALA A 101 4.13 6.02 -5.58
C ALA A 101 5.29 6.15 -4.60
N ALA A 102 6.25 5.24 -4.65
CA ALA A 102 7.43 5.28 -3.79
C ALA A 102 8.27 6.53 -4.06
N ILE A 103 8.44 6.88 -5.32
CA ILE A 103 9.18 8.09 -5.71
C ILE A 103 8.43 9.33 -5.20
N GLU A 104 7.12 9.39 -5.40
CA GLU A 104 6.34 10.56 -5.03
C GLU A 104 6.37 10.83 -3.54
N CYS A 105 6.29 9.80 -2.70
CA CYS A 105 6.28 9.97 -1.26
C CYS A 105 7.66 9.92 -0.60
N GLY A 106 8.73 9.72 -1.39
CA GLY A 106 10.07 9.62 -0.85
C GLY A 106 10.26 8.41 0.04
N ALA A 107 9.75 7.27 -0.38
CA ALA A 107 9.79 6.05 0.44
C ALA A 107 11.23 5.56 0.63
N ASP A 108 11.48 5.00 1.80
CA ASP A 108 12.75 4.34 2.10
C ASP A 108 12.79 2.92 1.52
N ALA A 109 11.63 2.28 1.38
CA ALA A 109 11.54 0.92 0.86
C ALA A 109 10.16 0.63 0.29
N ILE A 110 10.10 -0.38 -0.56
CA ILE A 110 8.87 -0.98 -1.04
C ILE A 110 8.83 -2.40 -0.46
N VAL A 111 7.73 -2.73 0.22
CA VAL A 111 7.52 -4.07 0.76
C VAL A 111 6.67 -4.85 -0.23
N THR A 112 7.26 -5.89 -0.78
CA THR A 112 6.63 -6.66 -1.84
C THR A 112 6.94 -8.16 -1.71
#